data_f7f936c69ac6e8aa8233461f8a685dd3
#
_entry.id   f7f936c69ac6e8aa8233461f8a685dd3
#
_cell.length_a   1.000
_cell.length_b   1.000
_cell.length_c   1.000
_cell.angle_alpha   90.00
_cell.angle_beta   90.00
_cell.angle_gamma   90.00
#
_symmetry.space_group_name_H-M   'P 1'
#
loop_
_entity.id
_entity.type
_entity.pdbx_description
1 polymer ?
#
loop_
_entity_poly.entity_id
_entity_poly.type
_entity_poly.pdbx_seq_one_letter_code
_entity_poly.pdbx_strand_id
1 'polypeptide(L)'
;MAEAGTVEPHRVDLVVFSSLFPSAARPGAGLFIRERMFRVAQHRPLCVVSPQPWFPGQSLIRRLRPGYRPPAPALEIQQGIRVYRPRFLALPGLLRRLDGMAMALGSFFLLRRLRAEGARLIDAHFAYPDGEAAVRLGRWLGLPVTVTLRGTEVPHSHNPVLRPRLARTLKAATRVFSVSDSLRRLALDLGAADEKTEVVGNGVDTGIFQPVERAAARARFELPASARVLISVGGLVERKGMHRVIDCLPALLMRHPDLHYLVVGGGGPEGD
;
A
#
# COMPACT_ATOMS: atom_id res chain seq x y z
N MET A 1 -9.80 -41.36 18.24
CA MET A 1 -8.60 -41.07 17.45
C MET A 1 -9.00 -40.02 16.43
N ALA A 2 -8.61 -38.78 16.65
CA ALA A 2 -8.88 -37.71 15.69
C ALA A 2 -7.80 -37.77 14.60
N GLU A 3 -8.22 -37.91 13.37
CA GLU A 3 -7.33 -37.87 12.19
C GLU A 3 -6.62 -36.53 12.15
N ALA A 4 -5.31 -36.57 12.24
CA ALA A 4 -4.46 -35.42 11.94
C ALA A 4 -4.58 -35.13 10.44
N GLY A 5 -5.44 -34.16 10.09
CA GLY A 5 -5.55 -33.67 8.73
C GLY A 5 -4.17 -33.22 8.27
N THR A 6 -3.62 -33.94 7.31
CA THR A 6 -2.42 -33.57 6.55
C THR A 6 -2.70 -32.21 5.91
N VAL A 7 -2.10 -31.15 6.48
CA VAL A 7 -2.10 -29.82 5.85
C VAL A 7 -1.33 -29.96 4.55
N GLU A 8 -2.05 -30.02 3.41
CA GLU A 8 -1.42 -29.97 2.11
C GLU A 8 -0.43 -28.80 2.06
N PRO A 9 0.77 -28.99 1.49
CA PRO A 9 1.72 -27.92 1.36
C PRO A 9 1.07 -26.82 0.52
N HIS A 10 0.72 -25.70 1.17
CA HIS A 10 0.08 -24.56 0.50
C HIS A 10 1.02 -24.07 -0.60
N ARG A 11 0.76 -24.50 -1.82
CA ARG A 11 1.45 -24.02 -3.01
C ARG A 11 1.34 -22.50 -3.06
N VAL A 12 2.45 -21.83 -3.33
CA VAL A 12 2.50 -20.38 -3.51
C VAL A 12 3.02 -20.11 -4.92
N ASP A 13 2.22 -19.51 -5.78
CA ASP A 13 2.65 -19.13 -7.13
C ASP A 13 3.14 -17.68 -7.16
N LEU A 14 2.50 -16.80 -6.36
CA LEU A 14 2.73 -15.36 -6.36
C LEU A 14 3.13 -14.85 -4.97
N VAL A 15 4.20 -14.09 -4.90
CA VAL A 15 4.59 -13.34 -3.70
C VAL A 15 4.23 -11.88 -3.89
N VAL A 16 3.25 -11.39 -3.14
CA VAL A 16 2.94 -9.96 -3.04
C VAL A 16 3.95 -9.32 -2.09
N PHE A 17 4.73 -8.36 -2.57
CA PHE A 17 5.79 -7.72 -1.80
C PHE A 17 5.45 -6.25 -1.55
N SER A 18 5.12 -5.91 -0.30
CA SER A 18 4.77 -4.54 0.08
C SER A 18 5.03 -4.26 1.55
N SER A 19 5.81 -3.24 1.84
CA SER A 19 6.03 -2.74 3.22
C SER A 19 4.79 -2.09 3.82
N LEU A 20 3.86 -1.63 2.97
CA LEU A 20 2.57 -1.08 3.37
C LEU A 20 1.48 -2.16 3.20
N PHE A 21 1.13 -2.81 4.29
CA PHE A 21 0.09 -3.84 4.31
C PHE A 21 -0.64 -3.84 5.67
N PRO A 22 -1.95 -4.13 5.73
CA PRO A 22 -2.71 -4.12 6.99
C PRO A 22 -2.15 -5.08 8.03
N SER A 23 -2.25 -4.67 9.28
CA SER A 23 -1.95 -5.49 10.46
C SER A 23 -2.93 -5.16 11.58
N ALA A 24 -2.99 -5.97 12.62
CA ALA A 24 -3.82 -5.68 13.80
C ALA A 24 -3.51 -4.28 14.39
N ALA A 25 -2.23 -3.86 14.36
CA ALA A 25 -1.82 -2.55 14.87
C ALA A 25 -2.10 -1.39 13.88
N ARG A 26 -2.27 -1.67 12.59
CA ARG A 26 -2.55 -0.69 11.54
C ARG A 26 -3.54 -1.27 10.51
N PRO A 27 -4.81 -1.41 10.85
CA PRO A 27 -5.78 -2.10 10.00
C PRO A 27 -6.06 -1.38 8.66
N GLY A 28 -5.92 -0.06 8.62
CA GLY A 28 -6.11 0.75 7.40
C GLY A 28 -4.86 0.86 6.50
N ALA A 29 -3.68 0.42 6.97
CA ALA A 29 -2.43 0.62 6.22
C ALA A 29 -2.38 -0.29 4.98
N GLY A 30 -2.43 0.29 3.77
CA GLY A 30 -2.36 -0.48 2.52
C GLY A 30 -3.58 -1.35 2.25
N LEU A 31 -4.74 -1.00 2.80
CA LEU A 31 -6.00 -1.74 2.62
C LEU A 31 -6.33 -1.95 1.13
N PHE A 32 -6.05 -0.96 0.29
CA PHE A 32 -6.25 -1.04 -1.16
C PHE A 32 -5.36 -2.10 -1.85
N ILE A 33 -4.20 -2.45 -1.26
CA ILE A 33 -3.35 -3.54 -1.74
C ILE A 33 -3.98 -4.86 -1.34
N ARG A 34 -4.37 -5.01 -0.07
CA ARG A 34 -5.03 -6.21 0.42
C ARG A 34 -6.30 -6.53 -0.38
N GLU A 35 -7.19 -5.56 -0.53
CA GLU A 35 -8.45 -5.74 -1.23
C GLU A 35 -8.25 -6.20 -2.68
N ARG A 36 -7.27 -5.64 -3.38
CA ARG A 36 -6.93 -6.07 -4.73
C ARG A 36 -6.33 -7.47 -4.74
N MET A 37 -5.31 -7.71 -3.93
CA MET A 37 -4.54 -8.95 -4.00
C MET A 37 -5.30 -10.14 -3.41
N PHE A 38 -6.20 -9.93 -2.47
CA PHE A 38 -7.05 -11.01 -1.96
C PHE A 38 -8.13 -11.44 -2.97
N ARG A 39 -8.53 -10.57 -3.89
CA ARG A 39 -9.31 -10.98 -5.07
C ARG A 39 -8.47 -11.76 -6.08
N VAL A 40 -7.22 -11.39 -6.28
CA VAL A 40 -6.29 -12.19 -7.10
C VAL A 40 -6.07 -13.57 -6.48
N ALA A 41 -6.06 -13.68 -5.14
CA ALA A 41 -5.91 -14.94 -4.43
C ALA A 41 -7.03 -15.96 -4.72
N GLN A 42 -8.20 -15.51 -5.13
CA GLN A 42 -9.30 -16.38 -5.56
C GLN A 42 -8.97 -17.17 -6.85
N HIS A 43 -8.00 -16.69 -7.63
CA HIS A 43 -7.61 -17.29 -8.91
C HIS A 43 -6.18 -17.81 -8.92
N ARG A 44 -5.32 -17.31 -8.01
CA ARG A 44 -3.90 -17.67 -7.95
C ARG A 44 -3.44 -17.79 -6.50
N PRO A 45 -2.87 -18.94 -6.11
CA PRO A 45 -2.29 -19.12 -4.78
C PRO A 45 -1.21 -18.06 -4.52
N LEU A 46 -1.38 -17.27 -3.47
CA LEU A 46 -0.41 -16.23 -3.11
C LEU A 46 -0.13 -16.17 -1.61
N CYS A 47 0.99 -15.56 -1.28
CA CYS A 47 1.28 -15.07 0.05
C CYS A 47 1.74 -13.61 -0.01
N VAL A 48 1.72 -12.95 1.13
CA VAL A 48 2.18 -11.56 1.26
C VAL A 48 3.48 -11.55 2.06
N VAL A 49 4.44 -10.79 1.58
CA VAL A 49 5.66 -10.43 2.31
C VAL A 49 5.64 -8.93 2.52
N SER A 50 5.49 -8.53 3.79
CA SER A 50 5.40 -7.12 4.21
C SER A 50 6.59 -6.77 5.11
N PRO A 51 7.76 -6.41 4.56
CA PRO A 51 8.96 -6.15 5.34
C PRO A 51 8.77 -5.00 6.32
N GLN A 52 9.26 -5.19 7.56
CA GLN A 52 9.11 -4.21 8.63
C GLN A 52 10.46 -3.57 8.98
N PRO A 53 10.53 -2.23 8.98
CA PRO A 53 11.75 -1.53 9.38
C PRO A 53 12.04 -1.76 10.86
N TRP A 54 13.28 -2.10 11.15
CA TRP A 54 13.77 -2.36 12.51
C TRP A 54 15.15 -1.77 12.72
N PHE A 55 15.49 -1.39 13.95
CA PHE A 55 16.86 -1.06 14.37
C PHE A 55 17.08 -1.40 15.85
N PRO A 56 18.35 -1.62 16.28
CA PRO A 56 18.68 -1.83 17.70
C PRO A 56 18.22 -0.64 18.55
N GLY A 57 17.59 -0.90 19.71
CA GLY A 57 17.08 0.14 20.61
C GLY A 57 15.66 0.64 20.28
N GLN A 58 15.02 0.18 19.21
CA GLN A 58 13.65 0.58 18.87
C GLN A 58 12.63 0.29 20.00
N SER A 59 12.86 -0.75 20.78
CA SER A 59 12.02 -1.08 21.95
C SER A 59 12.07 -0.01 23.05
N LEU A 60 13.21 0.65 23.22
CA LEU A 60 13.36 1.74 24.17
C LEU A 60 12.54 2.97 23.74
N ILE A 61 12.56 3.31 22.46
CA ILE A 61 11.75 4.41 21.94
C ILE A 61 10.25 4.12 22.14
N ARG A 62 9.81 2.88 21.98
CA ARG A 62 8.40 2.49 22.22
C ARG A 62 7.97 2.66 23.68
N ARG A 63 8.88 2.56 24.65
CA ARG A 63 8.54 2.86 26.06
C ARG A 63 8.16 4.32 26.26
N LEU A 64 8.81 5.23 25.51
CA LEU A 64 8.54 6.67 25.55
C LEU A 64 7.43 7.10 24.58
N ARG A 65 7.26 6.38 23.46
CA ARG A 65 6.26 6.64 22.42
C ARG A 65 5.60 5.33 21.99
N PRO A 66 4.55 4.85 22.69
CA PRO A 66 3.92 3.55 22.43
C PRO A 66 3.43 3.35 20.98
N GLY A 67 3.02 4.43 20.31
CA GLY A 67 2.61 4.40 18.89
C GLY A 67 3.76 4.31 17.87
N TYR A 68 5.03 4.41 18.32
CA TYR A 68 6.16 4.37 17.40
C TYR A 68 6.39 2.97 16.83
N ARG A 69 6.15 2.80 15.53
CA ARG A 69 6.32 1.55 14.79
C ARG A 69 5.78 0.35 15.58
N PRO A 70 4.46 0.26 15.84
CA PRO A 70 3.89 -0.80 16.66
C PRO A 70 4.29 -2.17 16.11
N PRO A 71 4.60 -3.14 16.99
CA PRO A 71 5.03 -4.46 16.56
C PRO A 71 3.88 -5.18 15.86
N ALA A 72 4.20 -5.87 14.78
CA ALA A 72 3.30 -6.81 14.14
C ALA A 72 3.91 -8.22 14.22
N PRO A 73 3.09 -9.30 14.29
CA PRO A 73 3.58 -10.67 14.30
C PRO A 73 4.39 -10.97 13.04
N ALA A 74 5.44 -11.81 13.17
CA ALA A 74 6.30 -12.19 12.04
C ALA A 74 5.54 -12.95 10.95
N LEU A 75 4.48 -13.66 11.35
CA LEU A 75 3.52 -14.37 10.49
C LEU A 75 2.11 -14.14 11.03
N GLU A 76 1.20 -13.84 10.15
CA GLU A 76 -0.22 -13.68 10.41
C GLU A 76 -1.01 -14.34 9.28
N ILE A 77 -2.17 -14.91 9.59
CA ILE A 77 -3.10 -15.42 8.58
C ILE A 77 -4.28 -14.46 8.49
N GLN A 78 -4.49 -13.88 7.33
CA GLN A 78 -5.60 -12.98 7.04
C GLN A 78 -6.47 -13.61 5.93
N GLN A 79 -7.72 -13.95 6.23
CA GLN A 79 -8.66 -14.60 5.28
C GLN A 79 -8.02 -15.83 4.57
N GLY A 80 -7.30 -16.66 5.32
CA GLY A 80 -6.61 -17.85 4.80
C GLY A 80 -5.26 -17.57 4.12
N ILE A 81 -4.87 -16.30 3.93
CA ILE A 81 -3.63 -15.91 3.26
C ILE A 81 -2.53 -15.63 4.26
N ARG A 82 -1.36 -16.24 4.04
CA ARG A 82 -0.16 -16.02 4.88
C ARG A 82 0.46 -14.67 4.61
N VAL A 83 0.64 -13.85 5.66
CA VAL A 83 1.28 -12.55 5.64
C VAL A 83 2.55 -12.62 6.47
N TYR A 84 3.69 -12.67 5.83
CA TYR A 84 5.01 -12.70 6.45
C TYR A 84 5.54 -11.28 6.66
N ARG A 85 6.19 -11.03 7.81
CA ARG A 85 6.78 -9.73 8.12
C ARG A 85 8.26 -9.85 8.50
N PRO A 86 9.15 -10.11 7.52
CA PRO A 86 10.58 -10.11 7.77
C PRO A 86 11.04 -8.72 8.22
N ARG A 87 12.05 -8.66 9.08
CA ARG A 87 12.64 -7.40 9.53
C ARG A 87 13.81 -7.01 8.65
N PHE A 88 13.97 -5.72 8.42
CA PHE A 88 15.15 -5.17 7.76
C PHE A 88 15.70 -3.97 8.54
N LEU A 89 17.01 -3.76 8.48
CA LEU A 89 17.67 -2.65 9.17
C LEU A 89 17.30 -1.33 8.50
N ALA A 90 16.68 -0.41 9.26
CA ALA A 90 16.28 0.91 8.78
C ALA A 90 16.45 1.95 9.89
N LEU A 91 17.54 2.71 9.83
CA LEU A 91 17.84 3.78 10.78
C LEU A 91 16.96 5.02 10.48
N PRO A 92 16.21 5.52 11.46
CA PRO A 92 15.36 6.70 11.27
C PRO A 92 16.16 7.92 10.81
N GLY A 93 15.70 8.56 9.72
CA GLY A 93 16.35 9.78 9.19
C GLY A 93 17.67 9.57 8.47
N LEU A 94 18.32 8.42 8.62
CA LEU A 94 19.62 8.12 8.05
C LEU A 94 19.51 7.02 6.97
N LEU A 95 20.35 7.15 5.95
CA LEU A 95 20.58 6.10 4.95
C LEU A 95 19.33 5.60 4.20
N ARG A 96 18.26 6.39 4.11
CA ARG A 96 17.04 6.02 3.34
C ARG A 96 17.32 5.49 1.94
N ARG A 97 18.42 5.95 1.35
CA ARG A 97 18.91 5.44 0.05
C ARG A 97 19.30 3.96 0.06
N LEU A 98 19.48 3.34 1.22
CA LEU A 98 19.84 1.92 1.36
C LEU A 98 18.63 1.05 1.72
N ASP A 99 17.45 1.63 1.96
CA ASP A 99 16.27 0.88 2.41
C ASP A 99 15.91 -0.27 1.46
N GLY A 100 15.97 -0.05 0.14
CA GLY A 100 15.70 -1.12 -0.84
C GLY A 100 16.69 -2.28 -0.74
N MET A 101 18.00 -2.01 -0.52
CA MET A 101 18.99 -3.08 -0.32
C MET A 101 18.80 -3.78 1.02
N ALA A 102 18.62 -3.02 2.10
CA ALA A 102 18.41 -3.59 3.44
C ALA A 102 17.14 -4.45 3.49
N MET A 103 16.07 -4.01 2.83
CA MET A 103 14.81 -4.75 2.68
C MET A 103 15.01 -6.04 1.88
N ALA A 104 15.78 -6.01 0.78
CA ALA A 104 16.11 -7.19 0.01
C ALA A 104 16.90 -8.21 0.84
N LEU A 105 17.92 -7.76 1.56
CA LEU A 105 18.73 -8.63 2.43
C LEU A 105 17.89 -9.23 3.56
N GLY A 106 17.07 -8.41 4.24
CA GLY A 106 16.20 -8.87 5.34
C GLY A 106 15.11 -9.87 4.89
N SER A 107 14.75 -9.85 3.61
CA SER A 107 13.73 -10.74 3.04
C SER A 107 14.29 -11.94 2.29
N PHE A 108 15.60 -12.00 2.04
CA PHE A 108 16.22 -12.97 1.12
C PHE A 108 15.95 -14.43 1.49
N PHE A 109 16.20 -14.82 2.72
CA PHE A 109 16.03 -16.22 3.14
C PHE A 109 14.56 -16.66 3.09
N LEU A 110 13.63 -15.75 3.43
CA LEU A 110 12.20 -16.02 3.29
C LEU A 110 11.82 -16.23 1.82
N LEU A 111 12.22 -15.32 0.93
CA LEU A 111 11.90 -15.41 -0.50
C LEU A 111 12.55 -16.66 -1.14
N ARG A 112 13.77 -17.02 -0.74
CA ARG A 112 14.43 -18.25 -1.17
C ARG A 112 13.62 -19.49 -0.76
N ARG A 113 13.09 -19.52 0.46
CA ARG A 113 12.21 -20.58 0.93
C ARG A 113 10.90 -20.61 0.14
N LEU A 114 10.23 -19.47 -0.03
CA LEU A 114 8.98 -19.39 -0.80
C LEU A 114 9.18 -19.82 -2.26
N ARG A 115 10.33 -19.52 -2.87
CA ARG A 115 10.69 -20.04 -4.19
C ARG A 115 10.76 -21.58 -4.19
N ALA A 116 11.38 -22.17 -3.19
CA ALA A 116 11.42 -23.64 -3.05
C ALA A 116 10.02 -24.23 -2.82
N GLU A 117 9.10 -23.51 -2.18
CA GLU A 117 7.69 -23.86 -2.00
C GLU A 117 6.84 -23.64 -3.28
N GLY A 118 7.43 -23.13 -4.39
CA GLY A 118 6.77 -23.01 -5.69
C GLY A 118 6.53 -21.59 -6.19
N ALA A 119 6.95 -20.54 -5.46
CA ALA A 119 6.78 -19.17 -5.91
C ALA A 119 7.51 -18.91 -7.24
N ARG A 120 6.79 -18.30 -8.19
CA ARG A 120 7.23 -18.06 -9.58
C ARG A 120 7.31 -16.60 -9.97
N LEU A 121 6.71 -15.71 -9.18
CA LEU A 121 6.60 -14.29 -9.47
C LEU A 121 6.63 -13.48 -8.18
N ILE A 122 7.29 -12.32 -8.20
CA ILE A 122 7.20 -11.30 -7.15
C ILE A 122 6.41 -10.12 -7.72
N ASP A 123 5.29 -9.75 -7.08
CA ASP A 123 4.51 -8.56 -7.40
C ASP A 123 4.74 -7.49 -6.33
N ALA A 124 5.54 -6.49 -6.64
CA ALA A 124 5.88 -5.42 -5.74
C ALA A 124 4.92 -4.23 -5.88
N HIS A 125 4.51 -3.68 -4.74
CA HIS A 125 3.75 -2.45 -4.71
C HIS A 125 4.65 -1.31 -4.23
N PHE A 126 4.64 -0.20 -5.00
CA PHE A 126 5.57 0.93 -4.97
C PHE A 126 6.93 0.63 -5.60
N ALA A 127 7.45 1.59 -6.36
CA ALA A 127 8.73 1.42 -7.03
C ALA A 127 9.92 1.53 -6.07
N TYR A 128 9.77 2.28 -4.96
CA TYR A 128 10.80 2.45 -3.93
C TYR A 128 10.17 2.56 -2.53
N PRO A 129 10.70 1.87 -1.53
CA PRO A 129 11.87 0.94 -1.56
C PRO A 129 11.50 -0.47 -2.03
N ASP A 130 10.22 -0.83 -2.06
CA ASP A 130 9.70 -2.18 -2.24
C ASP A 130 10.09 -2.77 -3.62
N GLY A 131 9.85 -2.04 -4.70
CA GLY A 131 10.20 -2.46 -6.05
C GLY A 131 11.71 -2.62 -6.24
N GLU A 132 12.53 -1.71 -5.68
CA GLU A 132 14.00 -1.87 -5.71
C GLU A 132 14.44 -3.16 -5.00
N ALA A 133 13.83 -3.45 -3.84
CA ALA A 133 14.11 -4.69 -3.10
C ALA A 133 13.67 -5.92 -3.90
N ALA A 134 12.46 -5.90 -4.46
CA ALA A 134 11.91 -7.00 -5.24
C ALA A 134 12.73 -7.29 -6.49
N VAL A 135 13.17 -6.27 -7.24
CA VAL A 135 14.03 -6.44 -8.43
C VAL A 135 15.36 -7.08 -8.07
N ARG A 136 15.96 -6.72 -6.93
CA ARG A 136 17.18 -7.35 -6.43
C ARG A 136 16.95 -8.83 -6.08
N LEU A 137 15.88 -9.10 -5.33
CA LEU A 137 15.48 -10.46 -4.96
C LEU A 137 15.15 -11.30 -6.19
N GLY A 138 14.42 -10.73 -7.15
CA GLY A 138 14.12 -11.39 -8.42
C GLY A 138 15.39 -11.79 -9.18
N ARG A 139 16.37 -10.88 -9.26
CA ARG A 139 17.67 -11.16 -9.88
C ARG A 139 18.45 -12.26 -9.15
N TRP A 140 18.51 -12.22 -7.81
CA TRP A 140 19.25 -13.22 -7.02
C TRP A 140 18.59 -14.60 -7.05
N LEU A 141 17.27 -14.63 -7.18
CA LEU A 141 16.48 -15.87 -7.12
C LEU A 141 16.01 -16.36 -8.49
N GLY A 142 16.28 -15.65 -9.57
CA GLY A 142 15.80 -16.00 -10.92
C GLY A 142 14.27 -15.94 -11.02
N LEU A 143 13.63 -14.95 -10.39
CA LEU A 143 12.18 -14.74 -10.42
C LEU A 143 11.85 -13.47 -11.21
N PRO A 144 10.85 -13.50 -12.11
CA PRO A 144 10.30 -12.29 -12.72
C PRO A 144 9.68 -11.39 -11.65
N VAL A 145 9.67 -10.08 -11.92
CA VAL A 145 9.16 -9.08 -11.00
C VAL A 145 8.22 -8.13 -11.70
N THR A 146 7.02 -7.98 -11.15
CA THR A 146 6.10 -6.89 -11.53
C THR A 146 6.19 -5.77 -10.50
N VAL A 147 5.99 -4.53 -10.92
CA VAL A 147 5.97 -3.35 -10.04
C VAL A 147 4.70 -2.55 -10.31
N THR A 148 3.90 -2.34 -9.27
CA THR A 148 2.68 -1.52 -9.34
C THR A 148 2.93 -0.15 -8.71
N LEU A 149 2.82 0.93 -9.52
CA LEU A 149 2.88 2.31 -9.08
C LEU A 149 1.57 2.74 -8.44
N ARG A 150 1.66 3.43 -7.29
CA ARG A 150 0.48 3.77 -6.48
C ARG A 150 0.38 5.25 -6.09
N GLY A 151 1.36 6.07 -6.51
CA GLY A 151 1.37 7.52 -6.33
C GLY A 151 2.51 8.08 -5.48
N THR A 152 3.16 7.30 -4.61
CA THR A 152 4.35 7.73 -3.87
C THR A 152 5.54 8.02 -4.79
N GLU A 153 5.50 7.51 -6.00
CA GLU A 153 6.50 7.74 -7.04
C GLU A 153 6.57 9.19 -7.48
N VAL A 154 5.46 9.93 -7.41
CA VAL A 154 5.42 11.35 -7.81
C VAL A 154 6.39 12.19 -6.97
N PRO A 155 6.26 12.30 -5.64
CA PRO A 155 7.25 13.04 -4.85
C PRO A 155 8.66 12.44 -4.91
N HIS A 156 8.78 11.11 -5.04
CA HIS A 156 10.08 10.46 -5.18
C HIS A 156 10.77 10.80 -6.51
N SER A 157 10.03 11.03 -7.59
CA SER A 157 10.60 11.41 -8.89
C SER A 157 11.23 12.81 -8.91
N HIS A 158 10.81 13.69 -8.01
CA HIS A 158 11.40 15.01 -7.82
C HIS A 158 12.66 14.98 -6.92
N ASN A 159 12.90 13.88 -6.22
CA ASN A 159 14.07 13.75 -5.37
C ASN A 159 15.30 13.28 -6.20
N PRO A 160 16.40 14.05 -6.26
CA PRO A 160 17.55 13.73 -7.11
C PRO A 160 18.25 12.41 -6.73
N VAL A 161 18.11 11.96 -5.48
CA VAL A 161 18.69 10.70 -5.01
C VAL A 161 17.79 9.51 -5.34
N LEU A 162 16.46 9.69 -5.31
CA LEU A 162 15.50 8.60 -5.52
C LEU A 162 15.11 8.42 -7.00
N ARG A 163 15.04 9.51 -7.79
CA ARG A 163 14.69 9.43 -9.22
C ARG A 163 15.51 8.39 -10.00
N PRO A 164 16.86 8.35 -9.92
CA PRO A 164 17.63 7.34 -10.64
C PRO A 164 17.38 5.91 -10.13
N ARG A 165 16.95 5.73 -8.88
CA ARG A 165 16.59 4.42 -8.33
C ARG A 165 15.25 3.94 -8.89
N LEU A 166 14.24 4.83 -8.91
CA LEU A 166 12.95 4.57 -9.56
C LEU A 166 13.18 4.13 -11.01
N ALA A 167 13.94 4.92 -11.79
CA ALA A 167 14.25 4.61 -13.18
C ALA A 167 14.89 3.23 -13.36
N ARG A 168 15.88 2.89 -12.54
CA ARG A 168 16.53 1.56 -12.58
C ARG A 168 15.57 0.44 -12.21
N THR A 169 14.74 0.64 -11.20
CA THR A 169 13.73 -0.34 -10.78
C THR A 169 12.73 -0.62 -11.90
N LEU A 170 12.17 0.43 -12.50
CA LEU A 170 11.16 0.30 -13.56
C LEU A 170 11.75 -0.32 -14.83
N LYS A 171 12.99 0.05 -15.19
CA LYS A 171 13.71 -0.57 -16.34
C LYS A 171 13.95 -2.07 -16.10
N ALA A 172 14.27 -2.48 -14.89
CA ALA A 172 14.60 -3.86 -14.54
C ALA A 172 13.35 -4.74 -14.28
N ALA A 173 12.19 -4.15 -14.02
CA ALA A 173 10.95 -4.90 -13.83
C ALA A 173 10.52 -5.60 -15.12
N THR A 174 9.94 -6.80 -15.00
CA THR A 174 9.37 -7.58 -16.11
C THR A 174 8.12 -6.91 -16.66
N ARG A 175 7.25 -6.40 -15.79
CA ARG A 175 6.07 -5.58 -16.11
C ARG A 175 5.94 -4.45 -15.10
N VAL A 176 5.37 -3.34 -15.55
CA VAL A 176 5.06 -2.17 -14.74
C VAL A 176 3.56 -1.91 -14.84
N PHE A 177 2.89 -1.91 -13.70
CA PHE A 177 1.49 -1.53 -13.61
C PHE A 177 1.36 -0.15 -12.96
N SER A 178 0.37 0.61 -13.36
CA SER A 178 0.04 1.89 -12.76
C SER A 178 -1.46 1.99 -12.48
N VAL A 179 -1.84 2.62 -11.38
CA VAL A 179 -3.26 2.77 -11.04
C VAL A 179 -3.94 3.93 -11.75
N SER A 180 -3.19 4.70 -12.55
CA SER A 180 -3.71 5.80 -13.37
C SER A 180 -2.81 6.06 -14.57
N ASP A 181 -3.37 6.71 -15.58
CA ASP A 181 -2.62 7.11 -16.77
C ASP A 181 -1.51 8.14 -16.45
N SER A 182 -1.73 9.03 -15.50
CA SER A 182 -0.68 9.97 -15.05
C SER A 182 0.55 9.24 -14.49
N LEU A 183 0.37 8.16 -13.73
CA LEU A 183 1.46 7.34 -13.23
C LEU A 183 2.11 6.50 -14.34
N ARG A 184 1.35 6.05 -15.34
CA ARG A 184 1.92 5.42 -16.54
C ARG A 184 2.86 6.37 -17.28
N ARG A 185 2.42 7.61 -17.52
CA ARG A 185 3.27 8.64 -18.14
C ARG A 185 4.54 8.90 -17.33
N LEU A 186 4.42 8.97 -16.00
CA LEU A 186 5.59 9.08 -15.13
C LEU A 186 6.54 7.89 -15.28
N ALA A 187 6.02 6.67 -15.38
CA ALA A 187 6.85 5.48 -15.59
C ALA A 187 7.62 5.55 -16.90
N LEU A 188 6.98 5.99 -17.99
CA LEU A 188 7.61 6.21 -19.30
C LEU A 188 8.68 7.31 -19.24
N ASP A 189 8.39 8.44 -18.57
CA ASP A 189 9.34 9.52 -18.35
C ASP A 189 10.58 9.06 -17.54
N LEU A 190 10.39 8.11 -16.63
CA LEU A 190 11.48 7.45 -15.90
C LEU A 190 12.18 6.36 -16.72
N GLY A 191 11.77 6.13 -17.96
CA GLY A 191 12.41 5.22 -18.92
C GLY A 191 11.96 3.77 -18.80
N ALA A 192 10.76 3.49 -18.27
CA ALA A 192 10.10 2.20 -18.48
C ALA A 192 9.71 2.07 -19.96
N ALA A 193 9.84 0.86 -20.51
CA ALA A 193 9.43 0.60 -21.87
C ALA A 193 7.89 0.54 -21.98
N ASP A 194 7.32 1.07 -23.05
CA ASP A 194 5.88 1.19 -23.23
C ASP A 194 5.19 -0.18 -23.29
N GLU A 195 5.76 -1.11 -24.01
CA GLU A 195 5.24 -2.47 -24.22
C GLU A 195 5.13 -3.30 -22.94
N LYS A 196 5.79 -2.89 -21.85
CA LYS A 196 5.69 -3.54 -20.54
C LYS A 196 4.97 -2.73 -19.48
N THR A 197 4.43 -1.54 -19.85
CA THR A 197 3.80 -0.60 -18.93
C THR A 197 2.31 -0.48 -19.23
N GLU A 198 1.47 -0.82 -18.23
CA GLU A 198 0.02 -0.91 -18.38
C GLU A 198 -0.72 -0.18 -17.27
N VAL A 199 -1.88 0.40 -17.59
CA VAL A 199 -2.78 0.99 -16.59
C VAL A 199 -3.76 -0.07 -16.10
N VAL A 200 -3.68 -0.39 -14.81
CA VAL A 200 -4.64 -1.27 -14.13
C VAL A 200 -5.17 -0.54 -12.91
N GLY A 201 -6.32 0.10 -13.05
CA GLY A 201 -6.98 0.87 -11.99
C GLY A 201 -7.32 0.03 -10.76
N ASN A 202 -7.58 0.70 -9.66
CA ASN A 202 -8.16 0.03 -8.49
C ASN A 202 -9.62 -0.31 -8.76
N GLY A 203 -10.03 -1.52 -8.37
CA GLY A 203 -11.44 -1.92 -8.38
C GLY A 203 -12.20 -1.40 -7.15
N VAL A 204 -13.50 -1.52 -7.21
CA VAL A 204 -14.43 -1.28 -6.12
C VAL A 204 -15.33 -2.50 -5.93
N ASP A 205 -15.68 -2.80 -4.70
CA ASP A 205 -16.65 -3.85 -4.38
C ASP A 205 -18.07 -3.31 -4.57
N THR A 206 -18.70 -3.66 -5.69
CA THR A 206 -20.06 -3.21 -6.01
C THR A 206 -21.14 -3.86 -5.15
N GLY A 207 -20.82 -4.93 -4.41
CA GLY A 207 -21.72 -5.50 -3.38
C GLY A 207 -21.78 -4.63 -2.12
N ILE A 208 -20.69 -3.93 -1.80
CA ILE A 208 -20.58 -3.03 -0.63
C ILE A 208 -20.92 -1.59 -1.03
N PHE A 209 -20.33 -1.11 -2.13
CA PHE A 209 -20.49 0.27 -2.59
C PHE A 209 -21.58 0.33 -3.66
N GLN A 210 -22.80 0.50 -3.20
CA GLN A 210 -23.98 0.61 -4.04
C GLN A 210 -24.63 2.00 -3.87
N PRO A 211 -25.26 2.54 -4.91
CA PRO A 211 -26.12 3.70 -4.77
C PRO A 211 -27.22 3.41 -3.74
N VAL A 212 -27.41 4.31 -2.81
CA VAL A 212 -28.49 4.26 -1.82
C VAL A 212 -29.47 5.40 -2.09
N GLU A 213 -30.72 5.21 -1.65
CA GLU A 213 -31.73 6.23 -1.78
C GLU A 213 -31.31 7.50 -1.00
N ARG A 214 -31.43 8.67 -1.66
CA ARG A 214 -30.91 9.95 -1.17
C ARG A 214 -31.54 10.39 0.14
N ALA A 215 -32.86 10.23 0.30
CA ALA A 215 -33.57 10.63 1.51
C ALA A 215 -33.12 9.77 2.71
N ALA A 216 -32.97 8.46 2.52
CA ALA A 216 -32.49 7.54 3.54
C ALA A 216 -31.06 7.87 3.96
N ALA A 217 -30.18 8.17 3.00
CA ALA A 217 -28.81 8.58 3.30
C ALA A 217 -28.76 9.90 4.09
N ARG A 218 -29.59 10.88 3.72
CA ARG A 218 -29.67 12.16 4.43
C ARG A 218 -30.21 12.02 5.84
N ALA A 219 -31.26 11.24 6.03
CA ALA A 219 -31.83 10.97 7.35
C ALA A 219 -30.80 10.32 8.28
N ARG A 220 -29.97 9.41 7.78
CA ARG A 220 -28.89 8.77 8.55
C ARG A 220 -27.83 9.75 9.08
N PHE A 221 -27.62 10.86 8.38
CA PHE A 221 -26.67 11.91 8.76
C PHE A 221 -27.35 13.15 9.32
N GLU A 222 -28.64 13.07 9.65
CA GLU A 222 -29.44 14.17 10.21
C GLU A 222 -29.41 15.44 9.34
N LEU A 223 -29.34 15.26 8.01
CA LEU A 223 -29.27 16.35 7.05
C LEU A 223 -30.69 16.73 6.56
N PRO A 224 -31.02 18.02 6.46
CA PRO A 224 -32.26 18.46 5.84
C PRO A 224 -32.40 17.93 4.42
N ALA A 225 -33.62 17.64 3.99
CA ALA A 225 -33.89 17.11 2.65
C ALA A 225 -33.44 18.08 1.54
N SER A 226 -33.50 19.38 1.77
CA SER A 226 -33.12 20.44 0.84
C SER A 226 -31.62 20.80 0.93
N ALA A 227 -30.88 20.34 1.96
CA ALA A 227 -29.50 20.76 2.19
C ALA A 227 -28.60 20.52 0.97
N ARG A 228 -27.74 21.48 0.69
CA ARG A 228 -26.59 21.29 -0.22
C ARG A 228 -25.46 20.65 0.56
N VAL A 229 -24.89 19.58 0.03
CA VAL A 229 -23.89 18.80 0.75
C VAL A 229 -22.62 18.74 -0.06
N LEU A 230 -21.54 19.22 0.53
CA LEU A 230 -20.16 18.92 0.13
C LEU A 230 -19.66 17.75 0.99
N ILE A 231 -18.89 16.83 0.42
CA ILE A 231 -18.29 15.74 1.16
C ILE A 231 -16.82 15.55 0.76
N SER A 232 -15.97 15.35 1.76
CA SER A 232 -14.59 14.91 1.57
C SER A 232 -14.36 13.61 2.32
N VAL A 233 -13.77 12.63 1.64
CA VAL A 233 -13.44 11.32 2.23
C VAL A 233 -11.95 11.09 2.16
N GLY A 234 -11.31 10.80 3.31
CA GLY A 234 -9.86 10.50 3.34
C GLY A 234 -9.23 10.79 4.70
N GLY A 235 -7.93 10.49 4.84
CA GLY A 235 -7.18 10.84 6.05
C GLY A 235 -7.19 12.35 6.30
N LEU A 236 -7.25 12.76 7.58
CA LEU A 236 -7.25 14.16 8.00
C LEU A 236 -5.81 14.72 8.00
N VAL A 237 -5.22 14.81 6.83
CA VAL A 237 -3.85 15.28 6.60
C VAL A 237 -3.85 16.46 5.63
N GLU A 238 -2.89 17.38 5.80
CA GLU A 238 -2.83 18.65 5.06
C GLU A 238 -2.91 18.47 3.54
N ARG A 239 -2.20 17.50 2.98
CA ARG A 239 -2.19 17.22 1.53
C ARG A 239 -3.56 16.85 0.94
N LYS A 240 -4.56 16.50 1.77
CA LYS A 240 -5.95 16.23 1.33
C LYS A 240 -6.78 17.51 1.18
N GLY A 241 -6.27 18.63 1.69
CA GLY A 241 -6.83 19.96 1.43
C GLY A 241 -8.17 20.23 2.10
N MET A 242 -8.60 19.48 3.10
CA MET A 242 -9.89 19.69 3.78
C MET A 242 -9.96 21.08 4.45
N HIS A 243 -8.85 21.55 5.02
CA HIS A 243 -8.73 22.90 5.56
C HIS A 243 -9.04 23.98 4.52
N ARG A 244 -8.61 23.80 3.26
CA ARG A 244 -8.90 24.77 2.17
C ARG A 244 -10.38 24.86 1.85
N VAL A 245 -11.10 23.74 1.96
CA VAL A 245 -12.57 23.76 1.81
C VAL A 245 -13.20 24.52 2.97
N ILE A 246 -12.72 24.29 4.22
CA ILE A 246 -13.19 25.00 5.42
C ILE A 246 -12.99 26.50 5.27
N ASP A 247 -11.82 26.93 4.79
CA ASP A 247 -11.51 28.35 4.57
C ASP A 247 -12.45 29.02 3.55
N CYS A 248 -13.03 28.26 2.62
CA CYS A 248 -14.00 28.76 1.65
C CYS A 248 -15.44 28.80 2.19
N LEU A 249 -15.75 28.08 3.28
CA LEU A 249 -17.13 27.97 3.78
C LEU A 249 -17.78 29.34 4.13
N PRO A 250 -17.13 30.31 4.76
CA PRO A 250 -17.76 31.57 5.06
C PRO A 250 -18.35 32.27 3.82
N ALA A 251 -17.60 32.33 2.73
CA ALA A 251 -18.08 32.92 1.47
C ALA A 251 -19.16 32.08 0.78
N LEU A 252 -19.10 30.78 0.90
CA LEU A 252 -20.09 29.86 0.34
C LEU A 252 -21.42 29.95 1.12
N LEU A 253 -21.38 30.02 2.44
CA LEU A 253 -22.56 30.11 3.29
C LEU A 253 -23.34 31.40 3.10
N MET A 254 -22.69 32.52 2.76
CA MET A 254 -23.38 33.75 2.39
C MET A 254 -24.28 33.60 1.16
N ARG A 255 -23.91 32.70 0.22
CA ARG A 255 -24.67 32.42 -1.00
C ARG A 255 -25.59 31.20 -0.87
N HIS A 256 -25.25 30.31 0.02
CA HIS A 256 -25.91 29.01 0.21
C HIS A 256 -26.01 28.70 1.71
N PRO A 257 -26.97 29.34 2.42
CA PRO A 257 -27.10 29.15 3.88
C PRO A 257 -27.45 27.71 4.29
N ASP A 258 -27.96 26.90 3.35
CA ASP A 258 -28.30 25.50 3.50
C ASP A 258 -27.13 24.53 3.22
N LEU A 259 -25.92 25.06 3.07
CA LEU A 259 -24.73 24.27 2.78
C LEU A 259 -24.23 23.53 4.02
N HIS A 260 -23.98 22.25 3.87
CA HIS A 260 -23.34 21.38 4.85
C HIS A 260 -22.04 20.81 4.28
N TYR A 261 -21.01 20.71 5.11
CA TYR A 261 -19.76 20.07 4.73
C TYR A 261 -19.52 18.84 5.60
N LEU A 262 -19.52 17.66 5.00
CA LEU A 262 -19.21 16.39 5.67
C LEU A 262 -17.76 16.02 5.45
N VAL A 263 -17.05 15.76 6.55
CA VAL A 263 -15.67 15.28 6.51
C VAL A 263 -15.64 13.87 7.07
N VAL A 264 -15.32 12.91 6.21
CA VAL A 264 -15.29 11.49 6.55
C VAL A 264 -13.86 10.99 6.51
N GLY A 265 -13.32 10.61 7.67
CA GLY A 265 -11.96 10.10 7.77
C GLY A 265 -11.45 10.06 9.21
N GLY A 266 -10.26 9.54 9.36
CA GLY A 266 -9.53 9.47 10.63
C GLY A 266 -8.07 9.84 10.43
N GLY A 267 -7.32 9.91 11.54
CA GLY A 267 -5.93 10.35 11.58
C GLY A 267 -5.83 11.83 11.94
N GLY A 268 -4.79 12.19 12.67
CA GLY A 268 -4.47 13.57 12.99
C GLY A 268 -3.34 14.10 12.11
N PRO A 269 -3.02 15.39 12.19
CA PRO A 269 -1.92 16.01 11.48
C PRO A 269 -0.53 15.44 11.82
N GLU A 270 -0.46 14.57 12.82
CA GLU A 270 0.77 13.90 13.28
C GLU A 270 1.08 12.59 12.51
N GLY A 271 0.30 12.23 11.54
CA GLY A 271 0.40 10.96 10.79
C GLY A 271 1.18 11.03 9.48
N ASP A 272 1.76 12.16 9.13
CA ASP A 272 2.57 12.35 7.91
C ASP A 272 4.07 12.31 8.15
#